data_484c28da8e63d236f38d8dfca9edbc3c
#
_entry.id   484c28da8e63d236f38d8dfca9edbc3c
#
_cell.length_a   1.000
_cell.length_b   1.000
_cell.length_c   1.000
_cell.angle_alpha   90.00
_cell.angle_beta   90.00
_cell.angle_gamma   90.00
#
_symmetry.space_group_name_H-M   'P 1'
#
loop_
_entity.id
_entity.type
_entity.pdbx_description
1 polymer ?
#
loop_
_entity_poly.entity_id
_entity_poly.type
_entity_poly.pdbx_seq_one_letter_code
_entity_poly.pdbx_strand_id
1 'polypeptide(L)'
;MERVGVIRSGIPYDSIEVISRRLNNPVKSMLAIVGIPQTTYNKKKSEHLLLDSRDSELVILINELIDYGLEVFNNEEEKFQRWLKKPNLSIGGSTPENMLDTVTGINEVKFSLNRLEYGNLA
;
A
#
# COMPACT_ATOMS: atom_id res chain seq x y z
N MET A 1 11.50 -15.77 8.49
CA MET A 1 10.95 -14.90 9.53
C MET A 1 9.45 -15.05 9.58
N GLU A 2 8.94 -15.26 10.73
CA GLU A 2 7.54 -15.51 10.87
C GLU A 2 6.74 -14.21 10.71
N ARG A 3 5.93 -14.16 9.65
CA ARG A 3 5.16 -12.97 9.27
C ARG A 3 4.19 -12.52 10.36
N VAL A 4 3.48 -13.46 10.96
CA VAL A 4 2.52 -13.15 12.02
C VAL A 4 3.23 -12.50 13.20
N GLY A 5 4.41 -12.98 13.55
CA GLY A 5 5.21 -12.41 14.63
C GLY A 5 5.63 -10.98 14.36
N VAL A 6 6.02 -10.67 13.11
CA VAL A 6 6.37 -9.29 12.70
C VAL A 6 5.17 -8.37 12.86
N ILE A 7 4.00 -8.81 12.39
CA ILE A 7 2.77 -8.03 12.49
C ILE A 7 2.41 -7.76 13.94
N ARG A 8 2.49 -8.80 14.78
CA ARG A 8 2.14 -8.68 16.21
C ARG A 8 3.09 -7.78 16.97
N SER A 9 4.38 -7.82 16.61
CA SER A 9 5.39 -6.96 17.22
C SER A 9 5.28 -5.51 16.77
N GLY A 10 4.82 -5.29 15.56
CA GLY A 10 4.72 -3.97 14.97
C GLY A 10 5.98 -3.58 14.21
N ILE A 11 5.82 -2.70 13.23
CA ILE A 11 6.91 -2.14 12.43
C ILE A 11 7.03 -0.64 12.72
N PRO A 12 8.21 -0.03 12.47
CA PRO A 12 8.41 1.39 12.78
C PRO A 12 7.45 2.31 12.05
N TYR A 13 7.11 3.43 12.66
CA TYR A 13 6.34 4.50 12.01
C TYR A 13 7.02 5.00 10.75
N ASP A 14 8.35 4.92 10.66
CA ASP A 14 9.11 5.28 9.45
C ASP A 14 8.70 4.46 8.22
N SER A 15 8.07 3.32 8.41
CA SER A 15 7.56 2.48 7.31
C SER A 15 6.55 3.22 6.44
N ILE A 16 5.84 4.21 7.00
CA ILE A 16 4.92 5.06 6.24
C ILE A 16 5.70 5.86 5.18
N GLU A 17 6.88 6.35 5.52
CA GLU A 17 7.71 7.09 4.57
C GLU A 17 8.18 6.20 3.43
N VAL A 18 8.42 4.93 3.71
CA VAL A 18 8.84 3.97 2.68
C VAL A 18 7.74 3.79 1.64
N ILE A 19 6.50 3.54 2.06
CA ILE A 19 5.40 3.39 1.10
C ILE A 19 5.09 4.71 0.40
N SER A 20 5.25 5.83 1.08
CA SER A 20 5.10 7.16 0.50
C SER A 20 6.05 7.33 -0.70
N ARG A 21 7.32 7.01 -0.51
CA ARG A 21 8.31 7.10 -1.60
C ARG A 21 8.02 6.12 -2.72
N ARG A 22 7.70 4.89 -2.38
CA ARG A 22 7.44 3.84 -3.38
C ARG A 22 6.25 4.16 -4.28
N LEU A 23 5.24 4.83 -3.72
CA LEU A 23 4.03 5.22 -4.46
C LEU A 23 4.12 6.63 -5.03
N ASN A 24 5.22 7.34 -4.76
CA ASN A 24 5.40 8.73 -5.16
C ASN A 24 4.24 9.61 -4.68
N ASN A 25 3.88 9.45 -3.42
CA ASN A 25 2.83 10.22 -2.76
C ASN A 25 3.37 10.89 -1.49
N PRO A 26 2.80 12.05 -1.11
CA PRO A 26 3.18 12.66 0.17
C PRO A 26 2.81 11.75 1.34
N VAL A 27 3.58 11.83 2.42
CA VAL A 27 3.28 11.11 3.65
C VAL A 27 1.85 11.39 4.11
N LYS A 28 1.40 12.62 3.99
CA LYS A 28 0.03 13.03 4.36
C LYS A 28 -1.02 12.15 3.68
N SER A 29 -0.83 11.84 2.40
CA SER A 29 -1.76 10.99 1.65
C SER A 29 -1.76 9.56 2.18
N MET A 30 -0.59 9.04 2.52
CA MET A 30 -0.48 7.70 3.06
C MET A 30 -1.09 7.60 4.46
N LEU A 31 -0.91 8.64 5.27
CA LEU A 31 -1.54 8.68 6.59
C LEU A 31 -3.06 8.67 6.49
N ALA A 32 -3.62 9.38 5.50
CA ALA A 32 -5.06 9.36 5.26
C ALA A 32 -5.55 7.96 4.89
N ILE A 33 -4.79 7.25 4.08
CA ILE A 33 -5.12 5.87 3.68
C ILE A 33 -5.05 4.92 4.87
N VAL A 34 -3.98 4.97 5.63
CA VAL A 34 -3.80 4.07 6.80
C VAL A 34 -4.72 4.46 7.96
N GLY A 35 -5.13 5.72 8.01
CA GLY A 35 -6.03 6.20 9.06
C GLY A 35 -5.28 6.69 10.31
N ILE A 36 -4.09 7.24 10.15
CA ILE A 36 -3.28 7.76 11.26
C ILE A 36 -3.30 9.29 11.23
N PRO A 37 -3.72 9.95 12.32
CA PRO A 37 -3.66 11.42 12.40
C PRO A 37 -2.22 11.93 12.30
N GLN A 38 -2.04 13.07 11.64
CA GLN A 38 -0.71 13.67 11.45
C GLN A 38 0.01 13.91 12.78
N THR A 39 -0.72 14.41 13.77
CA THR A 39 -0.13 14.68 15.09
C THR A 39 0.34 13.41 15.79
N THR A 40 -0.43 12.34 15.68
CA THR A 40 -0.06 11.03 16.23
C THR A 40 1.20 10.51 15.53
N TYR A 41 1.23 10.60 14.20
CA TYR A 41 2.39 10.17 13.42
C TYR A 41 3.65 10.92 13.83
N ASN A 42 3.59 12.25 13.91
CA ASN A 42 4.74 13.07 14.26
C ASN A 42 5.29 12.70 15.64
N LYS A 43 4.40 12.56 16.62
CA LYS A 43 4.79 12.24 18.01
C LYS A 43 5.38 10.83 18.09
N LYS A 44 4.67 9.85 17.59
CA LYS A 44 5.09 8.45 17.69
C LYS A 44 6.38 8.18 16.95
N LYS A 45 6.54 8.80 15.78
CA LYS A 45 7.78 8.69 15.01
C LYS A 45 8.96 9.28 15.75
N SER A 46 8.80 10.47 16.35
CA SER A 46 9.88 11.13 17.10
C SER A 46 10.29 10.31 18.33
N GLU A 47 9.38 9.56 18.90
CA GLU A 47 9.62 8.68 20.04
C GLU A 47 10.11 7.29 19.65
N HIS A 48 10.31 7.05 18.35
CA HIS A 48 10.74 5.76 17.80
C HIS A 48 9.81 4.60 18.18
N LEU A 49 8.50 4.88 18.26
CA LEU A 49 7.51 3.86 18.58
C LEU A 49 7.13 3.04 17.35
N LEU A 50 6.48 1.92 17.59
CA LEU A 50 6.05 1.01 16.54
C LEU A 50 4.56 1.20 16.25
N LEU A 51 4.17 0.94 14.99
CA LEU A 51 2.76 0.84 14.61
C LEU A 51 2.13 -0.33 15.37
N ASP A 52 0.82 -0.23 15.65
CA ASP A 52 0.11 -1.37 16.21
C ASP A 52 0.01 -2.50 15.17
N SER A 53 -0.51 -3.65 15.58
CA SER A 53 -0.57 -4.82 14.71
C SER A 53 -1.44 -4.59 13.47
N ARG A 54 -2.55 -3.88 13.64
CA ARG A 54 -3.48 -3.60 12.54
C ARG A 54 -2.84 -2.70 11.47
N ASP A 55 -2.23 -1.61 11.89
CA ASP A 55 -1.58 -0.68 10.97
C ASP A 55 -0.34 -1.30 10.35
N SER A 56 0.42 -2.07 11.13
CA SER A 56 1.57 -2.82 10.63
C SER A 56 1.17 -3.78 9.52
N GLU A 57 0.09 -4.52 9.72
CA GLU A 57 -0.39 -5.46 8.71
C GLU A 57 -0.78 -4.75 7.43
N LEU A 58 -1.51 -3.63 7.53
CA LEU A 58 -1.93 -2.88 6.36
C LEU A 58 -0.72 -2.37 5.57
N VAL A 59 0.28 -1.80 6.24
CA VAL A 59 1.49 -1.31 5.59
C VAL A 59 2.27 -2.44 4.93
N ILE A 60 2.38 -3.58 5.59
CA ILE A 60 3.05 -4.76 5.02
C ILE A 60 2.33 -5.22 3.75
N LEU A 61 1.00 -5.30 3.80
CA LEU A 61 0.20 -5.71 2.63
C LEU A 61 0.35 -4.73 1.47
N ILE A 62 0.40 -3.42 1.76
CA ILE A 62 0.62 -2.41 0.73
C ILE A 62 2.00 -2.61 0.09
N ASN A 63 3.05 -2.83 0.89
CA ASN A 63 4.38 -3.08 0.36
C ASN A 63 4.43 -4.32 -0.53
N GLU A 64 3.76 -5.38 -0.12
CA GLU A 64 3.68 -6.61 -0.92
C GLU A 64 2.93 -6.39 -2.22
N LEU A 65 1.87 -5.60 -2.18
CA LEU A 65 1.14 -5.23 -3.39
C LEU A 65 2.01 -4.44 -4.35
N ILE A 66 2.81 -3.51 -3.83
CA ILE A 66 3.75 -2.74 -4.64
C ILE A 66 4.77 -3.68 -5.30
N ASP A 67 5.31 -4.62 -4.55
CA ASP A 67 6.26 -5.60 -5.10
C ASP A 67 5.63 -6.37 -6.26
N TYR A 68 4.42 -6.84 -6.09
CA TYR A 68 3.70 -7.56 -7.13
C TYR A 68 3.39 -6.66 -8.34
N GLY A 69 2.94 -5.43 -8.08
CA GLY A 69 2.64 -4.48 -9.15
C GLY A 69 3.86 -4.14 -9.99
N LEU A 70 5.01 -3.95 -9.35
CA LEU A 70 6.26 -3.72 -10.08
C LEU A 70 6.64 -4.93 -10.93
N GLU A 71 6.41 -6.13 -10.44
CA GLU A 71 6.63 -7.35 -11.22
C GLU A 71 5.74 -7.39 -12.45
N VAL A 72 4.45 -7.10 -12.29
CA VAL A 72 3.49 -7.07 -13.40
C VAL A 72 3.87 -6.02 -14.45
N PHE A 73 4.42 -4.89 -14.01
CA PHE A 73 4.80 -3.78 -14.88
C PHE A 73 6.28 -3.85 -15.32
N ASN A 74 6.95 -4.99 -15.14
CA ASN A 74 8.36 -5.19 -15.53
C ASN A 74 9.29 -4.14 -14.92
N ASN A 75 9.04 -3.75 -13.66
CA ASN A 75 9.79 -2.75 -12.91
C ASN A 75 9.73 -1.34 -13.52
N GLU A 76 8.75 -1.08 -14.38
CA GLU A 76 8.49 0.27 -14.87
C GLU A 76 7.70 1.03 -13.82
N GLU A 77 8.41 1.56 -12.83
CA GLU A 77 7.85 2.17 -11.63
C GLU A 77 6.84 3.28 -11.93
N GLU A 78 7.20 4.19 -12.84
CA GLU A 78 6.31 5.30 -13.20
C GLU A 78 5.00 4.84 -13.83
N LYS A 79 5.07 3.81 -14.67
CA LYS A 79 3.85 3.24 -15.28
C LYS A 79 2.93 2.64 -14.23
N PHE A 80 3.50 1.90 -13.27
CA PHE A 80 2.72 1.32 -12.19
C PHE A 80 2.08 2.43 -11.34
N GLN A 81 2.85 3.46 -11.00
CA GLN A 81 2.33 4.59 -10.21
C GLN A 81 1.19 5.30 -10.93
N ARG A 82 1.30 5.50 -12.24
CA ARG A 82 0.22 6.10 -13.03
C ARG A 82 -1.02 5.22 -13.05
N TRP A 83 -0.83 3.91 -13.19
CA TRP A 83 -1.94 2.97 -13.17
C TRP A 83 -2.72 3.04 -11.85
N LEU A 84 -2.01 3.16 -10.74
CA LEU A 84 -2.63 3.28 -9.42
C LEU A 84 -3.48 4.54 -9.27
N LYS A 85 -3.19 5.59 -10.02
CA LYS A 85 -3.86 6.89 -9.90
C LYS A 85 -4.97 7.12 -10.90
N LYS A 86 -5.25 6.15 -11.77
CA LYS A 86 -6.32 6.28 -12.76
C LYS A 86 -7.55 5.47 -12.36
N PRO A 87 -8.77 6.00 -12.64
CA PRO A 87 -9.98 5.21 -12.44
C PRO A 87 -9.92 3.91 -13.23
N ASN A 88 -10.40 2.84 -12.62
CA ASN A 88 -10.30 1.50 -13.18
C ASN A 88 -11.65 0.81 -13.11
N LEU A 89 -12.22 0.48 -14.28
CA LEU A 89 -13.53 -0.14 -14.36
C LEU A 89 -13.57 -1.50 -13.67
N SER A 90 -12.45 -2.22 -13.64
CA SER A 90 -12.41 -3.56 -13.02
C SER A 90 -12.63 -3.50 -11.50
N ILE A 91 -12.51 -2.32 -10.90
CA ILE A 91 -12.75 -2.12 -9.48
C ILE A 91 -13.79 -1.03 -9.23
N GLY A 92 -14.81 -1.00 -10.08
CA GLY A 92 -15.97 -0.11 -9.90
C GLY A 92 -15.73 1.35 -10.26
N GLY A 93 -14.70 1.66 -11.03
CA GLY A 93 -14.41 3.03 -11.46
C GLY A 93 -13.61 3.85 -10.47
N SER A 94 -13.25 3.29 -9.32
CA SER A 94 -12.35 3.93 -8.36
C SER A 94 -10.90 3.82 -8.83
N THR A 95 -10.02 4.65 -8.29
CA THR A 95 -8.60 4.45 -8.52
C THR A 95 -8.11 3.30 -7.63
N PRO A 96 -7.17 2.49 -8.13
CA PRO A 96 -6.60 1.44 -7.28
C PRO A 96 -6.03 1.99 -5.97
N GLU A 97 -5.41 3.15 -6.01
CA GLU A 97 -4.82 3.78 -4.83
C GLU A 97 -5.86 4.05 -3.74
N ASN A 98 -7.06 4.46 -4.11
CA ASN A 98 -8.15 4.71 -3.15
C ASN A 98 -8.67 3.45 -2.49
N MET A 99 -8.30 2.28 -2.98
CA MET A 99 -8.72 1.00 -2.42
C MET A 99 -7.75 0.44 -1.36
N LEU A 100 -6.65 1.14 -1.10
CA LEU A 100 -5.57 0.60 -0.24
C LEU A 100 -5.84 0.77 1.25
N ASP A 101 -6.96 1.35 1.63
CA ASP A 101 -7.32 1.59 3.02
C ASP A 101 -7.88 0.36 3.75
N THR A 102 -8.16 -0.71 3.03
CA THR A 102 -8.66 -1.96 3.61
C THR A 102 -7.96 -3.16 2.98
N VAL A 103 -7.94 -4.27 3.72
CA VAL A 103 -7.41 -5.55 3.20
C VAL A 103 -8.21 -6.01 2.00
N THR A 104 -9.53 -5.88 2.07
CA THR A 104 -10.41 -6.24 0.94
C THR A 104 -10.08 -5.41 -0.29
N GLY A 105 -9.89 -4.10 -0.12
CA GLY A 105 -9.51 -3.22 -1.23
C GLY A 105 -8.16 -3.58 -1.83
N ILE A 106 -7.17 -3.89 -1.01
CA ILE A 106 -5.86 -4.33 -1.47
C ILE A 106 -6.00 -5.60 -2.31
N ASN A 107 -6.82 -6.55 -1.87
CA ASN A 107 -7.06 -7.77 -2.62
C ASN A 107 -7.74 -7.50 -3.96
N GLU A 108 -8.67 -6.56 -4.03
CA GLU A 108 -9.29 -6.15 -5.28
C GLU A 108 -8.27 -5.59 -6.28
N VAL A 109 -7.35 -4.76 -5.79
CA VAL A 109 -6.27 -4.22 -6.62
C VAL A 109 -5.37 -5.36 -7.10
N LYS A 110 -5.06 -6.30 -6.23
CA LYS A 110 -4.25 -7.47 -6.56
C LYS A 110 -4.89 -8.30 -7.68
N PHE A 111 -6.19 -8.53 -7.59
CA PHE A 111 -6.93 -9.23 -8.66
C PHE A 111 -6.90 -8.44 -9.96
N SER A 112 -7.00 -7.13 -9.89
CA SER A 112 -6.92 -6.28 -11.08
C SER A 112 -5.54 -6.39 -11.75
N LEU A 113 -4.47 -6.39 -10.95
CA LEU A 113 -3.11 -6.61 -11.45
C LEU A 113 -2.95 -8.00 -12.07
N ASN A 114 -3.54 -9.00 -11.45
CA ASN A 114 -3.51 -10.36 -11.97
C ASN A 114 -4.18 -10.46 -13.33
N ARG A 115 -5.30 -9.75 -13.51
CA ARG A 115 -5.97 -9.70 -14.82
C ARG A 115 -5.12 -9.02 -15.87
N LEU A 116 -4.36 -7.98 -15.52
CA LEU A 116 -3.41 -7.37 -16.46
C LEU A 116 -2.35 -8.36 -16.91
N GLU A 117 -1.86 -9.16 -15.99
CA GLU A 117 -0.79 -10.11 -16.26
C GLU A 117 -1.28 -11.27 -17.16
N TYR A 118 -2.48 -11.77 -16.91
CA TYR A 118 -2.97 -12.98 -17.55
C TYR A 118 -4.26 -12.78 -18.35
N GLY A 119 -5.17 -12.01 -17.83
CA GLY A 119 -6.53 -11.92 -18.36
C GLY A 119 -6.65 -11.10 -19.64
N ASN A 120 -5.82 -10.08 -19.80
CA ASN A 120 -5.86 -9.24 -20.99
C ASN A 120 -5.37 -9.95 -22.24
N LEU A 121 -4.79 -11.11 -22.06
CA LEU A 121 -4.34 -11.95 -23.16
C LEU A 121 -5.49 -12.77 -23.74
N ALA A 122 -6.59 -12.80 -23.04
CA ALA A 122 -7.75 -13.58 -23.44
C ALA A 122 -8.64 -12.84 -24.43
#